data_e8e6b28edfc2df25f540d1c7f8c50007
#
_entry.id   e8e6b28edfc2df25f540d1c7f8c50007
#
_cell.length_a   1.000
_cell.length_b   1.000
_cell.length_c   1.000
_cell.angle_alpha   90.00
_cell.angle_beta   90.00
_cell.angle_gamma   90.00
#
_symmetry.space_group_name_H-M   'P 1'
#
loop_
_entity.id
_entity.type
_entity.pdbx_description
1 polymer ?
#
loop_
_entity_poly.entity_id
_entity_poly.type
_entity_poly.pdbx_seq_one_letter_code
_entity_poly.pdbx_strand_id
1 'polypeptide(L)'
;RGIPLRFTFTNPALEKKHLGDKMCNMVMALANNGLNEVIVNSPLLEDYIRKNYPKYKLTSSTCKRLDDGERLAAELEKDYHIVVVDYDLNNRFDILEKLPNKEKCEFLVNSNCRPKCPDRAQHYYNVGLQQIGYSNHVRKYPDQPYTPIVFGDGKNQNCPFFTRDIFDIRTLSTNIRPDDIWEKYLPMGFDQFKIEGRT
;
A
#
# COMPACT_ATOMS: atom_id res chain seq x y z
N ARG A 1 3.79 8.93 -24.30
CA ARG A 1 2.46 9.55 -24.07
C ARG A 1 2.38 10.37 -22.76
N GLY A 2 3.45 10.44 -21.97
CA GLY A 2 3.49 11.25 -20.74
C GLY A 2 2.61 10.74 -19.59
N ILE A 3 2.14 9.51 -19.62
CA ILE A 3 1.32 8.91 -18.57
C ILE A 3 2.27 8.25 -17.56
N PRO A 4 2.26 8.67 -16.27
CA PRO A 4 3.08 8.04 -15.24
C PRO A 4 2.55 6.63 -14.90
N LEU A 5 3.48 5.74 -14.58
CA LEU A 5 3.19 4.43 -14.00
C LEU A 5 3.61 4.45 -12.53
N ARG A 6 2.82 3.82 -11.66
CA ARG A 6 3.16 3.63 -10.27
C ARG A 6 3.33 2.14 -9.98
N PHE A 7 4.57 1.70 -9.80
CA PHE A 7 4.88 0.32 -9.43
C PHE A 7 4.58 0.08 -7.95
N THR A 8 4.01 -1.08 -7.63
CA THR A 8 3.64 -1.42 -6.25
C THR A 8 4.58 -2.49 -5.71
N PHE A 9 5.51 -2.09 -4.85
CA PHE A 9 6.48 -2.97 -4.17
C PHE A 9 6.29 -2.88 -2.65
N THR A 10 5.19 -3.42 -2.17
CA THR A 10 4.74 -3.26 -0.78
C THR A 10 4.89 -4.52 0.08
N ASN A 11 5.59 -5.54 -0.43
CA ASN A 11 5.78 -6.78 0.32
C ASN A 11 6.60 -6.54 1.61
N PRO A 12 6.03 -6.75 2.80
CA PRO A 12 6.72 -6.50 4.07
C PRO A 12 7.73 -7.58 4.44
N ALA A 13 7.72 -8.74 3.78
CA ALA A 13 8.61 -9.86 4.04
C ALA A 13 9.87 -9.85 3.14
N LEU A 14 10.18 -8.70 2.51
CA LEU A 14 11.38 -8.57 1.68
C LEU A 14 12.65 -8.67 2.51
N GLU A 15 13.61 -9.44 1.99
CA GLU A 15 14.97 -9.59 2.51
C GLU A 15 16.00 -9.12 1.48
N LYS A 16 17.24 -8.89 1.92
CA LYS A 16 18.34 -8.41 1.07
C LYS A 16 18.56 -9.28 -0.18
N LYS A 17 18.35 -10.60 -0.08
CA LYS A 17 18.48 -11.53 -1.22
C LYS A 17 17.50 -11.24 -2.36
N HIS A 18 16.34 -10.66 -2.05
CA HIS A 18 15.30 -10.35 -3.05
C HIS A 18 15.63 -9.11 -3.89
N LEU A 19 16.52 -8.23 -3.40
CA LEU A 19 16.94 -7.03 -4.16
C LEU A 19 17.73 -7.39 -5.44
N GLY A 20 18.26 -8.60 -5.52
CA GLY A 20 18.98 -9.11 -6.70
C GLY A 20 18.09 -9.67 -7.81
N ASP A 21 16.77 -9.53 -7.74
CA ASP A 21 15.86 -10.03 -8.77
C ASP A 21 16.13 -9.35 -10.13
N LYS A 22 16.56 -10.13 -11.12
CA LYS A 22 17.00 -9.62 -12.42
C LYS A 22 15.86 -8.95 -13.21
N MET A 23 14.67 -9.53 -13.18
CA MET A 23 13.53 -9.02 -13.92
C MET A 23 13.05 -7.70 -13.35
N CYS A 24 12.87 -7.64 -12.01
CA CYS A 24 12.49 -6.40 -11.34
C CYS A 24 13.51 -5.29 -11.58
N ASN A 25 14.79 -5.58 -11.46
CA ASN A 25 15.85 -4.59 -11.70
C ASN A 25 15.88 -4.12 -13.16
N MET A 26 15.67 -5.01 -14.13
CA MET A 26 15.57 -4.62 -15.53
C MET A 26 14.39 -3.66 -15.79
N VAL A 27 13.22 -3.99 -15.28
CA VAL A 27 12.02 -3.12 -15.41
C VAL A 27 12.26 -1.78 -14.73
N MET A 28 12.85 -1.78 -13.54
CA MET A 28 13.18 -0.57 -12.80
C MET A 28 14.17 0.31 -13.56
N ALA A 29 15.21 -0.27 -14.16
CA ALA A 29 16.18 0.47 -14.95
C ALA A 29 15.56 1.11 -16.20
N LEU A 30 14.75 0.36 -16.96
CA LEU A 30 14.07 0.84 -18.16
C LEU A 30 13.08 1.97 -17.88
N ALA A 31 12.39 1.91 -16.74
CA ALA A 31 11.35 2.88 -16.39
C ALA A 31 11.85 4.01 -15.47
N ASN A 32 13.18 4.11 -15.22
CA ASN A 32 13.79 5.17 -14.40
C ASN A 32 13.96 6.48 -15.19
N ASN A 33 12.86 7.10 -15.58
CA ASN A 33 12.79 8.23 -16.49
C ASN A 33 12.34 9.56 -15.87
N GLY A 34 12.10 9.60 -14.56
CA GLY A 34 11.64 10.80 -13.83
C GLY A 34 10.12 11.01 -13.86
N LEU A 35 9.38 10.23 -14.66
CA LEU A 35 7.93 10.31 -14.74
C LEU A 35 7.25 9.33 -13.78
N ASN A 36 7.86 8.16 -13.59
CA ASN A 36 7.26 7.04 -12.88
C ASN A 36 7.47 7.11 -11.36
N GLU A 37 6.64 6.35 -10.65
CA GLU A 37 6.60 6.29 -9.19
C GLU A 37 6.72 4.85 -8.69
N VAL A 38 7.14 4.70 -7.42
CA VAL A 38 7.15 3.41 -6.73
C VAL A 38 6.50 3.55 -5.36
N ILE A 39 5.53 2.69 -5.07
CA ILE A 39 4.98 2.54 -3.71
C ILE A 39 5.87 1.57 -2.96
N VAL A 40 6.40 2.02 -1.82
CA VAL A 40 7.31 1.25 -0.97
C VAL A 40 6.75 1.07 0.44
N ASN A 41 7.03 -0.10 1.03
CA ASN A 41 6.74 -0.40 2.43
C ASN A 41 8.01 -0.71 3.23
N SER A 42 8.97 -1.38 2.61
CA SER A 42 10.21 -1.83 3.25
C SER A 42 11.27 -0.73 3.19
N PRO A 43 11.86 -0.31 4.33
CA PRO A 43 13.00 0.62 4.35
C PRO A 43 14.20 0.09 3.53
N LEU A 44 14.43 -1.22 3.58
CA LEU A 44 15.50 -1.88 2.80
C LEU A 44 15.32 -1.63 1.29
N LEU A 45 14.09 -1.75 0.79
CA LEU A 45 13.80 -1.54 -0.63
C LEU A 45 13.83 -0.04 -0.97
N GLU A 46 13.35 0.81 -0.08
CA GLU A 46 13.40 2.26 -0.25
C GLU A 46 14.83 2.75 -0.44
N ASP A 47 15.74 2.39 0.45
CA ASP A 47 17.17 2.73 0.36
C ASP A 47 17.79 2.22 -0.93
N TYR A 48 17.42 0.99 -1.32
CA TYR A 48 17.89 0.41 -2.57
C TYR A 48 17.43 1.20 -3.81
N ILE A 49 16.16 1.61 -3.86
CA ILE A 49 15.60 2.37 -4.98
C ILE A 49 16.21 3.77 -5.02
N ARG A 50 16.28 4.48 -3.90
CA ARG A 50 16.89 5.82 -3.83
C ARG A 50 18.32 5.82 -4.33
N LYS A 51 19.08 4.78 -4.00
CA LYS A 51 20.48 4.63 -4.42
C LYS A 51 20.64 4.27 -5.90
N ASN A 52 19.87 3.32 -6.41
CA ASN A 52 20.11 2.72 -7.73
C ASN A 52 19.21 3.29 -8.82
N TYR A 53 18.06 3.87 -8.45
CA TYR A 53 17.04 4.39 -9.38
C TYR A 53 16.52 5.76 -8.94
N PRO A 54 17.39 6.78 -8.80
CA PRO A 54 17.08 8.04 -8.13
C PRO A 54 16.06 8.93 -8.85
N LYS A 55 15.66 8.60 -10.06
CA LYS A 55 14.66 9.38 -10.80
C LYS A 55 13.22 9.00 -10.47
N TYR A 56 13.00 7.90 -9.72
CA TYR A 56 11.66 7.56 -9.28
C TYR A 56 11.19 8.49 -8.15
N LYS A 57 9.93 8.88 -8.23
CA LYS A 57 9.22 9.45 -7.10
C LYS A 57 8.77 8.31 -6.18
N LEU A 58 8.94 8.47 -4.86
CA LEU A 58 8.54 7.45 -3.91
C LEU A 58 7.22 7.80 -3.25
N THR A 59 6.37 6.78 -3.12
CA THR A 59 5.10 6.82 -2.39
C THR A 59 5.21 5.91 -1.18
N SER A 60 4.94 6.46 0.02
CA SER A 60 4.86 5.68 1.25
C SER A 60 3.55 4.87 1.28
N SER A 61 3.65 3.55 1.52
CA SER A 61 2.51 2.64 1.47
C SER A 61 1.67 2.66 2.75
N THR A 62 0.35 2.53 2.61
CA THR A 62 -0.56 2.25 3.74
C THR A 62 -0.21 0.96 4.50
N CYS A 63 0.53 0.03 3.87
CA CYS A 63 1.02 -1.18 4.52
C CYS A 63 2.00 -0.90 5.67
N LYS A 64 2.56 0.31 5.79
CA LYS A 64 3.36 0.74 6.94
C LYS A 64 2.54 0.89 8.22
N ARG A 65 1.21 0.88 8.11
CA ARG A 65 0.29 0.98 9.25
C ARG A 65 0.52 2.24 10.08
N LEU A 66 0.47 3.40 9.41
CA LEU A 66 0.55 4.71 10.06
C LEU A 66 -0.87 5.12 10.52
N ASP A 67 -1.42 4.36 11.46
CA ASP A 67 -2.78 4.47 11.98
C ASP A 67 -2.91 5.45 13.15
N ASP A 68 -1.86 6.21 13.39
CA ASP A 68 -1.73 7.25 14.41
C ASP A 68 -1.37 8.58 13.75
N GLY A 69 -1.97 9.68 14.22
CA GLY A 69 -1.79 11.01 13.62
C GLY A 69 -0.37 11.55 13.74
N GLU A 70 0.34 11.26 14.84
CA GLU A 70 1.72 11.72 15.05
C GLU A 70 2.68 10.99 14.11
N ARG A 71 2.52 9.67 14.00
CA ARG A 71 3.32 8.85 13.07
C ARG A 71 3.08 9.23 11.62
N LEU A 72 1.83 9.51 11.24
CA LEU A 72 1.49 9.96 9.90
C LEU A 72 2.10 11.35 9.63
N ALA A 73 1.99 12.28 10.57
CA ALA A 73 2.60 13.61 10.43
C ALA A 73 4.14 13.53 10.25
N ALA A 74 4.80 12.69 11.05
CA ALA A 74 6.24 12.45 10.92
C ALA A 74 6.63 11.82 9.55
N GLU A 75 5.77 10.97 8.97
CA GLU A 75 6.00 10.42 7.64
C GLU A 75 5.82 11.46 6.53
N LEU A 76 4.85 12.38 6.68
CA LEU A 76 4.61 13.48 5.74
C LEU A 76 5.76 14.49 5.66
N GLU A 77 6.57 14.60 6.71
CA GLU A 77 7.79 15.44 6.72
C GLU A 77 8.96 14.81 5.94
N LYS A 78 8.89 13.51 5.63
CA LYS A 78 9.94 12.84 4.87
C LYS A 78 9.87 13.17 3.37
N ASP A 79 10.94 12.81 2.67
CA ASP A 79 11.06 12.98 1.21
C ASP A 79 10.26 11.90 0.46
N TYR A 80 8.92 11.95 0.61
CA TYR A 80 7.98 11.23 -0.24
C TYR A 80 7.22 12.18 -1.13
N HIS A 81 6.92 11.74 -2.34
CA HIS A 81 6.01 12.45 -3.24
C HIS A 81 4.57 12.32 -2.74
N ILE A 82 4.19 11.11 -2.32
CA ILE A 82 2.86 10.78 -1.78
C ILE A 82 3.03 9.93 -0.52
N VAL A 83 2.13 10.11 0.44
CA VAL A 83 1.94 9.24 1.60
C VAL A 83 0.51 8.73 1.58
N VAL A 84 0.34 7.40 1.40
CA VAL A 84 -0.98 6.79 1.44
C VAL A 84 -1.44 6.69 2.89
N VAL A 85 -2.46 7.43 3.23
CA VAL A 85 -3.04 7.48 4.57
C VAL A 85 -3.59 6.10 4.95
N ASP A 86 -3.33 5.66 6.19
CA ASP A 86 -3.98 4.45 6.69
C ASP A 86 -5.49 4.67 6.75
N TYR A 87 -6.26 3.78 6.14
CA TYR A 87 -7.70 3.96 6.03
C TYR A 87 -8.44 3.89 7.38
N ASP A 88 -7.79 3.47 8.47
CA ASP A 88 -8.35 3.63 9.81
C ASP A 88 -8.40 5.11 10.27
N LEU A 89 -7.68 6.00 9.57
CA LEU A 89 -7.75 7.45 9.76
C LEU A 89 -8.74 8.14 8.82
N ASN A 90 -9.32 7.41 7.85
CA ASN A 90 -10.39 7.96 7.03
C ASN A 90 -11.52 8.49 7.92
N ASN A 91 -12.06 9.65 7.57
CA ASN A 91 -13.13 10.35 8.31
C ASN A 91 -12.77 10.77 9.76
N ARG A 92 -11.51 10.64 10.17
CA ARG A 92 -11.00 11.17 11.45
C ARG A 92 -10.58 12.63 11.27
N PHE A 93 -11.56 13.50 11.00
CA PHE A 93 -11.33 14.92 10.72
C PHE A 93 -10.61 15.63 11.86
N ASP A 94 -10.83 15.20 13.11
CA ASP A 94 -10.12 15.67 14.31
C ASP A 94 -8.60 15.51 14.23
N ILE A 95 -8.12 14.52 13.48
CA ILE A 95 -6.71 14.24 13.22
C ILE A 95 -6.29 14.90 11.90
N LEU A 96 -7.07 14.68 10.83
CA LEU A 96 -6.73 15.10 9.47
C LEU A 96 -6.54 16.62 9.34
N GLU A 97 -7.32 17.42 10.04
CA GLU A 97 -7.21 18.88 10.04
C GLU A 97 -5.84 19.39 10.48
N LYS A 98 -5.17 18.63 11.36
CA LYS A 98 -3.88 19.00 11.97
C LYS A 98 -2.65 18.52 11.20
N LEU A 99 -2.86 17.73 10.14
CA LEU A 99 -1.74 17.18 9.38
C LEU A 99 -0.98 18.25 8.61
N PRO A 100 0.36 18.17 8.56
CA PRO A 100 1.18 18.98 7.66
C PRO A 100 1.14 18.41 6.23
N ASN A 101 1.59 19.18 5.24
CA ASN A 101 1.83 18.72 3.86
C ASN A 101 0.66 17.90 3.28
N LYS A 102 -0.55 18.40 3.44
CA LYS A 102 -1.82 17.72 3.09
C LYS A 102 -1.89 17.31 1.62
N GLU A 103 -1.23 18.04 0.75
CA GLU A 103 -1.09 17.77 -0.68
C GLU A 103 -0.37 16.45 -0.99
N LYS A 104 0.39 15.90 -0.02
CA LYS A 104 1.01 14.57 -0.13
C LYS A 104 0.09 13.42 0.27
N CYS A 105 -1.04 13.70 0.91
CA CYS A 105 -1.93 12.64 1.40
C CYS A 105 -2.74 12.02 0.28
N GLU A 106 -2.66 10.70 0.10
CA GLU A 106 -3.53 9.93 -0.81
C GLU A 106 -4.45 9.01 0.03
N PHE A 107 -5.75 9.06 -0.21
CA PHE A 107 -6.75 8.29 0.52
C PHE A 107 -7.29 7.12 -0.29
N LEU A 108 -7.30 5.91 0.31
CA LEU A 108 -8.06 4.77 -0.20
C LEU A 108 -9.53 4.96 0.15
N VAL A 109 -10.38 5.26 -0.85
CA VAL A 109 -11.78 5.64 -0.60
C VAL A 109 -12.70 4.45 -0.31
N ASN A 110 -12.35 3.27 -0.79
CA ASN A 110 -13.19 2.07 -0.77
C ASN A 110 -12.49 0.84 -0.19
N SER A 111 -11.64 1.02 0.82
CA SER A 111 -10.99 -0.13 1.46
C SER A 111 -12.01 -1.08 2.07
N ASN A 112 -11.88 -2.37 1.72
CA ASN A 112 -12.79 -3.43 2.16
C ASN A 112 -12.33 -4.19 3.41
N CYS A 113 -11.19 -3.83 3.99
CA CYS A 113 -10.68 -4.47 5.18
C CYS A 113 -11.44 -4.04 6.44
N ARG A 114 -11.49 -4.92 7.46
CA ARG A 114 -12.08 -4.60 8.77
C ARG A 114 -11.44 -3.36 9.36
N PRO A 115 -12.24 -2.32 9.74
CA PRO A 115 -11.72 -1.18 10.47
C PRO A 115 -11.03 -1.61 11.77
N LYS A 116 -9.89 -1.01 12.07
CA LYS A 116 -9.08 -1.27 13.29
C LYS A 116 -8.75 -2.76 13.51
N CYS A 117 -8.51 -3.51 12.41
CA CYS A 117 -8.17 -4.91 12.50
C CYS A 117 -6.82 -5.12 13.22
N PRO A 118 -6.76 -5.82 14.36
CA PRO A 118 -5.52 -6.06 15.08
C PRO A 118 -4.56 -6.98 14.33
N ASP A 119 -5.08 -7.85 13.46
CA ASP A 119 -4.31 -8.85 12.74
C ASP A 119 -3.77 -8.34 11.39
N ARG A 120 -4.06 -7.09 11.01
CA ARG A 120 -3.77 -6.56 9.66
C ARG A 120 -2.29 -6.59 9.31
N ALA A 121 -1.41 -6.20 10.23
CA ALA A 121 0.03 -6.23 9.99
C ALA A 121 0.53 -7.66 9.73
N GLN A 122 0.06 -8.62 10.53
CA GLN A 122 0.40 -10.03 10.34
C GLN A 122 -0.18 -10.57 9.03
N HIS A 123 -1.40 -10.16 8.68
CA HIS A 123 -2.01 -10.52 7.38
C HIS A 123 -1.17 -10.03 6.21
N TYR A 124 -0.75 -8.77 6.20
CA TYR A 124 0.14 -8.25 5.15
C TYR A 124 1.46 -9.03 5.06
N TYR A 125 2.05 -9.36 6.20
CA TYR A 125 3.26 -10.17 6.24
C TYR A 125 3.05 -11.58 5.67
N ASN A 126 1.96 -12.26 6.04
CA ASN A 126 1.61 -13.59 5.55
C ASN A 126 1.33 -13.59 4.05
N VAL A 127 0.61 -12.58 3.53
CA VAL A 127 0.42 -12.38 2.08
C VAL A 127 1.78 -12.18 1.38
N GLY A 128 2.69 -11.42 1.99
CA GLY A 128 4.05 -11.25 1.51
C GLY A 128 4.81 -12.57 1.40
N LEU A 129 4.74 -13.41 2.41
CA LEU A 129 5.36 -14.75 2.40
C LEU A 129 4.74 -15.66 1.32
N GLN A 130 3.40 -15.63 1.14
CA GLN A 130 2.73 -16.36 0.07
C GLN A 130 3.23 -15.94 -1.32
N GLN A 131 3.38 -14.65 -1.57
CA GLN A 131 3.89 -14.13 -2.83
C GLN A 131 5.31 -14.59 -3.11
N ILE A 132 6.18 -14.58 -2.08
CA ILE A 132 7.56 -15.06 -2.19
C ILE A 132 7.56 -16.58 -2.44
N GLY A 133 6.76 -17.33 -1.69
CA GLY A 133 6.60 -18.78 -1.84
C GLY A 133 6.14 -19.16 -3.25
N TYR A 134 5.10 -18.49 -3.74
CA TYR A 134 4.60 -18.67 -5.10
C TYR A 134 5.65 -18.37 -6.16
N SER A 135 6.33 -17.23 -6.06
CA SER A 135 7.39 -16.83 -7.00
C SER A 135 8.53 -17.84 -7.05
N ASN A 136 8.96 -18.33 -5.90
CA ASN A 136 10.02 -19.35 -5.81
C ASN A 136 9.56 -20.69 -6.40
N HIS A 137 8.31 -21.09 -6.16
CA HIS A 137 7.73 -22.31 -6.69
C HIS A 137 7.67 -22.29 -8.22
N VAL A 138 7.09 -21.23 -8.80
CA VAL A 138 6.95 -21.10 -10.27
C VAL A 138 8.29 -21.08 -10.97
N ARG A 139 9.31 -20.47 -10.39
CA ARG A 139 10.68 -20.49 -10.95
C ARG A 139 11.31 -21.88 -10.96
N LYS A 140 11.00 -22.69 -9.98
CA LYS A 140 11.60 -24.04 -9.80
C LYS A 140 10.76 -25.14 -10.45
N TYR A 141 9.44 -24.97 -10.43
CA TYR A 141 8.47 -25.97 -10.85
C TYR A 141 7.35 -25.33 -11.67
N PRO A 142 7.64 -24.78 -12.88
CA PRO A 142 6.70 -23.97 -13.65
C PRO A 142 5.42 -24.74 -14.06
N ASP A 143 5.51 -26.06 -14.22
CA ASP A 143 4.40 -26.90 -14.67
C ASP A 143 3.65 -27.60 -13.52
N GLN A 144 4.00 -27.28 -12.26
CA GLN A 144 3.36 -27.89 -11.09
C GLN A 144 2.46 -26.90 -10.37
N PRO A 145 1.31 -27.35 -9.84
CA PRO A 145 0.44 -26.49 -9.05
C PRO A 145 1.12 -26.06 -7.74
N TYR A 146 0.97 -24.80 -7.39
CA TYR A 146 1.46 -24.25 -6.12
C TYR A 146 0.53 -24.65 -4.97
N THR A 147 1.09 -25.17 -3.89
CA THR A 147 0.37 -25.37 -2.64
C THR A 147 0.61 -24.18 -1.72
N PRO A 148 -0.41 -23.41 -1.37
CA PRO A 148 -0.28 -22.26 -0.49
C PRO A 148 0.28 -22.64 0.89
N ILE A 149 1.06 -21.72 1.48
CA ILE A 149 1.56 -21.86 2.84
C ILE A 149 0.39 -21.78 3.81
N VAL A 150 0.26 -22.76 4.70
CA VAL A 150 -0.72 -22.74 5.80
C VAL A 150 -0.05 -22.09 7.02
N PHE A 151 -0.59 -20.98 7.49
CA PHE A 151 -0.11 -20.30 8.70
C PHE A 151 -0.82 -20.89 9.93
N GLY A 152 -0.06 -21.15 11.00
CA GLY A 152 -0.45 -22.02 12.10
C GLY A 152 -1.67 -21.65 12.93
N ASP A 153 -2.20 -20.45 12.79
CA ASP A 153 -3.42 -20.01 13.51
C ASP A 153 -4.68 -20.01 12.64
N GLY A 154 -4.56 -20.31 11.34
CA GLY A 154 -5.67 -20.32 10.38
C GLY A 154 -6.42 -18.98 10.22
N LYS A 155 -6.09 -17.96 11.03
CA LYS A 155 -6.85 -16.71 11.10
C LYS A 155 -6.88 -15.95 9.78
N ASN A 156 -5.79 -16.03 8.99
CA ASN A 156 -5.72 -15.34 7.71
C ASN A 156 -6.47 -16.05 6.57
N GLN A 157 -6.83 -17.32 6.74
CA GLN A 157 -7.59 -18.09 5.76
C GLN A 157 -9.10 -17.96 5.97
N ASN A 158 -9.53 -17.59 7.18
CA ASN A 158 -10.93 -17.49 7.58
C ASN A 158 -11.32 -16.07 8.03
N CYS A 159 -10.76 -15.03 7.40
CA CYS A 159 -11.17 -13.67 7.71
C CYS A 159 -12.67 -13.49 7.38
N PRO A 160 -13.54 -13.21 8.35
CA PRO A 160 -14.98 -13.07 8.11
C PRO A 160 -15.32 -11.90 7.20
N PHE A 161 -14.36 -11.01 6.97
CA PHE A 161 -14.49 -9.87 6.05
C PHE A 161 -14.18 -10.23 4.59
N PHE A 162 -13.60 -11.39 4.34
CA PHE A 162 -13.25 -11.84 2.98
C PHE A 162 -14.49 -12.22 2.14
N THR A 163 -15.59 -12.55 2.80
CA THR A 163 -16.86 -12.97 2.16
C THR A 163 -17.90 -11.86 2.07
N ARG A 164 -17.51 -10.59 2.35
CA ARG A 164 -18.44 -9.47 2.26
C ARG A 164 -18.86 -9.20 0.83
N ASP A 165 -20.11 -8.84 0.67
CA ASP A 165 -20.59 -8.20 -0.55
C ASP A 165 -19.85 -6.85 -0.74
N ILE A 166 -19.46 -6.57 -1.98
CA ILE A 166 -18.82 -5.30 -2.32
C ILE A 166 -19.68 -4.10 -1.94
N PHE A 167 -21.00 -4.25 -1.90
CA PHE A 167 -21.93 -3.20 -1.48
C PHE A 167 -21.85 -2.89 0.02
N ASP A 168 -21.36 -3.82 0.83
CA ASP A 168 -21.18 -3.59 2.27
C ASP A 168 -20.03 -2.63 2.59
N ILE A 169 -19.09 -2.44 1.65
CA ILE A 169 -17.95 -1.53 1.81
C ILE A 169 -18.42 -0.13 2.17
N ARG A 170 -19.48 0.35 1.55
CA ARG A 170 -20.08 1.67 1.80
C ARG A 170 -20.58 1.89 3.23
N THR A 171 -20.78 0.81 3.99
CA THR A 171 -21.25 0.89 5.39
C THR A 171 -20.08 0.96 6.38
N LEU A 172 -18.82 0.76 5.92
CA LEU A 172 -17.65 0.82 6.77
C LEU A 172 -17.33 2.27 7.17
N SER A 173 -16.91 2.47 8.41
CA SER A 173 -16.44 3.77 8.90
C SER A 173 -15.22 4.30 8.16
N THR A 174 -14.51 3.41 7.45
CA THR A 174 -13.32 3.73 6.63
C THR A 174 -13.67 4.11 5.18
N ASN A 175 -14.94 3.98 4.78
CA ASN A 175 -15.39 4.38 3.46
C ASN A 175 -15.49 5.90 3.37
N ILE A 176 -14.97 6.47 2.29
CA ILE A 176 -15.11 7.90 1.97
C ILE A 176 -16.18 8.01 0.88
N ARG A 177 -17.26 8.68 1.19
CA ARG A 177 -18.35 8.89 0.24
C ARG A 177 -18.00 10.01 -0.75
N PRO A 178 -18.53 9.99 -1.97
CA PRO A 178 -18.32 11.07 -2.95
C PRO A 178 -18.63 12.47 -2.39
N ASP A 179 -19.74 12.62 -1.68
CA ASP A 179 -20.14 13.90 -1.08
C ASP A 179 -19.11 14.38 -0.04
N ASP A 180 -18.56 13.48 0.79
CA ASP A 180 -17.54 13.83 1.78
C ASP A 180 -16.27 14.37 1.10
N ILE A 181 -15.91 13.87 -0.10
CA ILE A 181 -14.77 14.40 -0.86
C ILE A 181 -14.98 15.89 -1.15
N TRP A 182 -16.13 16.25 -1.69
CA TRP A 182 -16.42 17.63 -2.08
C TRP A 182 -16.65 18.56 -0.89
N GLU A 183 -17.35 18.07 0.13
CA GLU A 183 -17.80 18.89 1.25
C GLU A 183 -16.78 19.01 2.38
N LYS A 184 -15.86 18.03 2.52
CA LYS A 184 -14.94 17.95 3.65
C LYS A 184 -13.49 17.87 3.23
N TYR A 185 -13.10 16.90 2.39
CA TYR A 185 -11.70 16.65 2.08
C TYR A 185 -11.09 17.78 1.24
N LEU A 186 -11.71 18.14 0.14
CA LEU A 186 -11.20 19.22 -0.72
C LEU A 186 -11.08 20.57 0.01
N PRO A 187 -12.08 21.02 0.82
CA PRO A 187 -11.94 22.24 1.61
C PRO A 187 -10.79 22.20 2.63
N MET A 188 -10.41 21.01 3.12
CA MET A 188 -9.26 20.83 4.01
C MET A 188 -7.91 20.80 3.30
N GLY A 189 -7.89 20.79 1.96
CA GLY A 189 -6.66 20.75 1.15
C GLY A 189 -6.22 19.34 0.73
N PHE A 190 -7.10 18.32 0.80
CA PHE A 190 -6.82 16.97 0.32
C PHE A 190 -7.43 16.77 -1.07
N ASP A 191 -6.64 16.40 -2.06
CA ASP A 191 -7.07 16.28 -3.46
C ASP A 191 -6.70 14.94 -4.12
N GLN A 192 -6.07 14.01 -3.39
CA GLN A 192 -5.62 12.75 -3.94
C GLN A 192 -6.41 11.57 -3.37
N PHE A 193 -7.13 10.87 -4.26
CA PHE A 193 -8.01 9.76 -3.90
C PHE A 193 -7.75 8.56 -4.80
N LYS A 194 -7.72 7.38 -4.20
CA LYS A 194 -7.40 6.11 -4.85
C LYS A 194 -8.52 5.11 -4.66
N ILE A 195 -8.90 4.44 -5.75
CA ILE A 195 -9.84 3.32 -5.76
C ILE A 195 -9.07 2.01 -5.73
N GLU A 196 -9.40 1.14 -4.77
CA GLU A 196 -8.88 -0.22 -4.64
C GLU A 196 -9.79 -1.24 -5.34
N GLY A 197 -9.24 -2.45 -5.70
CA GLY A 197 -10.05 -3.56 -6.21
C GLY A 197 -10.70 -3.33 -7.57
N ARG A 198 -9.94 -2.82 -8.53
CA ARG A 198 -10.41 -2.56 -9.91
C ARG A 198 -10.22 -3.75 -10.83
N THR A 199 -10.61 -4.92 -10.45
CA THR A 199 -10.55 -6.14 -11.28
C THR A 199 -11.92 -6.51 -11.79
#